data_1b447bb9ee24f0f67e0fcee8c7cb9b20
#
_entry.id   1b447bb9ee24f0f67e0fcee8c7cb9b20
#
_cell.length_a   1.000
_cell.length_b   1.000
_cell.length_c   1.000
_cell.angle_alpha   90.00
_cell.angle_beta   90.00
_cell.angle_gamma   90.00
#
_symmetry.space_group_name_H-M   'P 1'
#
loop_
_entity.id
_entity.type
_entity.pdbx_description
1 polymer ?
#
loop_
_entity_poly.entity_id
_entity_poly.type
_entity_poly.pdbx_seq_one_letter_code
_entity_poly.pdbx_strand_id
1 'polypeptide(L)'
;MSDIRDIQPQSCFYHSRGLRLHYLDWGNIGAPVLILLHGGLEHARVWDQLARQLCSDWHVVVPDLRGHGDSEWSGGGAYSIVDMVPDLAALLAELGDPVIHLVGHSLGGNVAIHYTALFPQRVARLCVIEGLGFSPEARARRDRRSRLEQLRQWVEKAREVDLRRPRGYASIAEAVARLREHDPLLSPELASQVCEHGMRINERGLWQWKYDPRVRASGPSEVASPEPSDLWRAITCPVLLMYGARSWASDPEQDGRMVHFTSARRVLIEDAGHNLHHHRPEEFLTHLQAFLHGSD
;
A
#
# COMPACT_ATOMS: atom_id res chain seq x y z
N MET A 1 -12.30 26.35 -16.38
CA MET A 1 -12.07 25.25 -15.41
C MET A 1 -11.85 24.01 -16.27
N SER A 2 -10.65 23.45 -16.29
CA SER A 2 -10.40 22.16 -16.95
C SER A 2 -11.29 21.10 -16.29
N ASP A 3 -11.88 20.22 -17.09
CA ASP A 3 -12.67 19.09 -16.55
C ASP A 3 -11.72 18.25 -15.66
N ILE A 4 -12.12 17.97 -14.42
CA ILE A 4 -11.34 17.16 -13.45
C ILE A 4 -10.92 15.81 -14.08
N ARG A 5 -11.68 15.36 -15.10
CA ARG A 5 -11.38 14.13 -15.85
C ARG A 5 -10.11 14.19 -16.70
N ASP A 6 -9.62 15.38 -17.05
CA ASP A 6 -8.45 15.57 -17.91
C ASP A 6 -7.13 15.69 -17.15
N ILE A 7 -7.17 15.76 -15.81
CA ILE A 7 -5.96 15.84 -14.99
C ILE A 7 -5.23 14.50 -15.04
N GLN A 8 -3.98 14.54 -15.52
CA GLN A 8 -3.06 13.38 -15.55
C GLN A 8 -1.84 13.67 -14.67
N PRO A 9 -1.34 12.67 -13.95
CA PRO A 9 -0.15 12.85 -13.14
C PRO A 9 1.11 12.90 -13.98
N GLN A 10 2.13 13.56 -13.48
CA GLN A 10 3.48 13.49 -13.99
C GLN A 10 4.16 12.22 -13.43
N SER A 11 4.82 11.46 -14.31
CA SER A 11 5.68 10.33 -13.93
C SER A 11 7.05 10.85 -13.51
N CYS A 12 7.43 10.63 -12.26
CA CYS A 12 8.66 11.13 -11.65
C CYS A 12 9.47 9.98 -11.05
N PHE A 13 10.77 10.23 -10.80
CA PHE A 13 11.66 9.23 -10.22
C PHE A 13 12.55 9.87 -9.15
N TYR A 14 12.88 9.07 -8.13
CA TYR A 14 13.84 9.40 -7.09
C TYR A 14 14.75 8.20 -6.81
N HIS A 15 15.77 8.38 -5.98
CA HIS A 15 16.71 7.32 -5.67
C HIS A 15 16.68 7.01 -4.17
N SER A 16 16.66 5.72 -3.85
CA SER A 16 16.79 5.23 -2.48
C SER A 16 17.63 3.95 -2.46
N ARG A 17 18.68 3.94 -1.65
CA ARG A 17 19.52 2.74 -1.39
C ARG A 17 19.96 2.01 -2.67
N GLY A 18 20.33 2.79 -3.70
CA GLY A 18 20.80 2.27 -4.98
C GLY A 18 19.70 1.82 -5.96
N LEU A 19 18.43 2.02 -5.62
CA LEU A 19 17.28 1.77 -6.51
C LEU A 19 16.77 3.10 -7.07
N ARG A 20 16.38 3.09 -8.33
CA ARG A 20 15.58 4.13 -8.97
C ARG A 20 14.12 3.80 -8.79
N LEU A 21 13.41 4.61 -8.00
CA LEU A 21 12.02 4.40 -7.63
C LEU A 21 11.12 5.43 -8.31
N HIS A 22 9.92 5.00 -8.66
CA HIS A 22 8.93 5.78 -9.39
C HIS A 22 7.86 6.35 -8.46
N TYR A 23 7.35 7.53 -8.80
CA TYR A 23 6.12 8.07 -8.22
C TYR A 23 5.31 8.89 -9.25
N LEU A 24 4.04 9.01 -9.00
CA LEU A 24 3.12 9.88 -9.72
C LEU A 24 2.92 11.16 -8.93
N ASP A 25 3.16 12.31 -9.56
CA ASP A 25 2.87 13.64 -9.02
C ASP A 25 1.60 14.19 -9.71
N TRP A 26 0.54 14.42 -8.92
CA TRP A 26 -0.74 14.94 -9.41
C TRP A 26 -0.80 16.47 -9.39
N GLY A 27 0.30 17.14 -9.12
CA GLY A 27 0.39 18.59 -9.13
C GLY A 27 -0.15 19.24 -7.85
N ASN A 28 -0.60 20.50 -8.00
CA ASN A 28 -1.03 21.39 -6.89
C ASN A 28 0.12 21.67 -5.91
N ILE A 29 1.31 21.95 -6.46
CA ILE A 29 2.51 22.27 -5.67
C ILE A 29 2.22 23.48 -4.79
N GLY A 30 2.51 23.38 -3.49
CA GLY A 30 2.22 24.42 -2.48
C GLY A 30 0.99 24.13 -1.62
N ALA A 31 0.11 23.21 -2.04
CA ALA A 31 -0.92 22.66 -1.17
C ALA A 31 -0.30 21.66 -0.15
N PRO A 32 -1.00 21.32 0.94
CA PRO A 32 -0.55 20.28 1.85
C PRO A 32 -0.31 18.95 1.14
N VAL A 33 0.79 18.28 1.46
CA VAL A 33 1.20 17.03 0.78
C VAL A 33 0.39 15.85 1.30
N LEU A 34 -0.18 15.07 0.36
CA LEU A 34 -0.89 13.82 0.62
C LEU A 34 -0.19 12.67 -0.11
N ILE A 35 0.32 11.71 0.66
CA ILE A 35 0.96 10.51 0.12
C ILE A 35 -0.03 9.34 0.16
N LEU A 36 -0.17 8.62 -0.97
CA LEU A 36 -1.01 7.42 -1.09
C LEU A 36 -0.13 6.19 -1.37
N LEU A 37 -0.07 5.23 -0.45
CA LEU A 37 0.71 4.00 -0.58
C LEU A 37 -0.19 2.81 -0.93
N HIS A 38 0.12 2.14 -2.03
CA HIS A 38 -0.64 0.99 -2.52
C HIS A 38 -0.37 -0.30 -1.75
N GLY A 39 -1.23 -1.30 -1.93
CA GLY A 39 -1.11 -2.63 -1.35
C GLY A 39 -0.07 -3.52 -2.05
N GLY A 40 0.16 -4.70 -1.50
CA GLY A 40 1.07 -5.68 -2.11
C GLY A 40 0.57 -6.13 -3.47
N LEU A 41 1.50 -6.24 -4.45
CA LEU A 41 1.25 -6.67 -5.84
C LEU A 41 0.47 -5.64 -6.69
N GLU A 42 0.17 -4.47 -6.14
CA GLU A 42 -0.46 -3.34 -6.81
C GLU A 42 0.61 -2.36 -7.37
N HIS A 43 0.18 -1.17 -7.72
CA HIS A 43 1.02 -0.08 -8.24
C HIS A 43 0.33 1.28 -8.02
N ALA A 44 1.07 2.39 -8.23
CA ALA A 44 0.58 3.75 -7.99
C ALA A 44 -0.76 4.09 -8.70
N ARG A 45 -0.96 3.56 -9.91
CA ARG A 45 -2.14 3.84 -10.73
C ARG A 45 -3.46 3.30 -10.19
N VAL A 46 -3.44 2.41 -9.16
CA VAL A 46 -4.68 1.97 -8.49
C VAL A 46 -5.38 3.12 -7.76
N TRP A 47 -4.65 4.20 -7.48
CA TRP A 47 -5.14 5.40 -6.82
C TRP A 47 -5.66 6.49 -7.77
N ASP A 48 -5.57 6.32 -9.09
CA ASP A 48 -5.85 7.38 -10.09
C ASP A 48 -7.21 8.03 -9.89
N GLN A 49 -8.26 7.25 -9.66
CA GLN A 49 -9.61 7.77 -9.47
C GLN A 49 -9.70 8.63 -8.21
N LEU A 50 -9.09 8.19 -7.11
CA LEU A 50 -9.07 8.91 -5.84
C LEU A 50 -8.18 10.15 -5.92
N ALA A 51 -6.97 10.01 -6.45
CA ALA A 51 -6.00 11.10 -6.57
C ALA A 51 -6.55 12.26 -7.41
N ARG A 52 -7.26 11.96 -8.49
CA ARG A 52 -7.91 12.96 -9.35
C ARG A 52 -8.97 13.78 -8.60
N GLN A 53 -9.66 13.19 -7.63
CA GLN A 53 -10.66 13.89 -6.82
C GLN A 53 -10.04 14.70 -5.67
N LEU A 54 -8.83 14.35 -5.24
CA LEU A 54 -8.16 14.99 -4.12
C LEU A 54 -7.15 16.08 -4.55
N CYS A 55 -6.64 16.03 -5.79
CA CYS A 55 -5.58 16.92 -6.24
C CYS A 55 -5.99 18.41 -6.35
N SER A 56 -7.28 18.76 -6.23
CA SER A 56 -7.71 20.16 -6.10
C SER A 56 -7.30 20.79 -4.77
N ASP A 57 -7.31 20.00 -3.70
CA ASP A 57 -7.09 20.47 -2.33
C ASP A 57 -5.71 20.07 -1.79
N TRP A 58 -5.08 19.06 -2.39
CA TRP A 58 -3.86 18.44 -1.94
C TRP A 58 -2.81 18.35 -3.03
N HIS A 59 -1.52 18.49 -2.67
CA HIS A 59 -0.42 18.01 -3.50
C HIS A 59 -0.35 16.49 -3.34
N VAL A 60 -1.02 15.76 -4.24
CA VAL A 60 -1.12 14.29 -4.14
C VAL A 60 0.08 13.63 -4.81
N VAL A 61 0.81 12.82 -4.06
CA VAL A 61 1.98 12.06 -4.53
C VAL A 61 1.77 10.58 -4.25
N VAL A 62 1.96 9.75 -5.27
CA VAL A 62 1.64 8.33 -5.23
C VAL A 62 2.85 7.51 -5.69
N PRO A 63 3.70 7.01 -4.77
CA PRO A 63 4.84 6.19 -5.15
C PRO A 63 4.44 4.76 -5.52
N ASP A 64 5.19 4.17 -6.46
CA ASP A 64 5.31 2.73 -6.59
C ASP A 64 6.31 2.22 -5.54
N LEU A 65 5.87 1.35 -4.64
CA LEU A 65 6.76 0.71 -3.68
C LEU A 65 7.85 -0.09 -4.41
N ARG A 66 9.06 -0.22 -3.81
CA ARG A 66 10.14 -1.02 -4.41
C ARG A 66 9.62 -2.38 -4.88
N GLY A 67 10.05 -2.81 -6.06
CA GLY A 67 9.61 -4.08 -6.63
C GLY A 67 8.19 -4.09 -7.20
N HIS A 68 7.51 -2.95 -7.26
CA HIS A 68 6.16 -2.80 -7.81
C HIS A 68 6.13 -1.72 -8.90
N GLY A 69 5.10 -1.76 -9.75
CA GLY A 69 4.87 -0.77 -10.79
C GLY A 69 6.11 -0.49 -11.65
N ASP A 70 6.45 0.78 -11.78
CA ASP A 70 7.60 1.25 -12.55
C ASP A 70 8.86 1.50 -11.68
N SER A 71 8.79 1.16 -10.38
CA SER A 71 9.94 1.13 -9.48
C SER A 71 10.84 -0.08 -9.74
N GLU A 72 12.16 0.10 -9.59
CA GLU A 72 13.12 -0.98 -9.78
C GLU A 72 12.93 -2.12 -8.78
N TRP A 73 13.32 -3.31 -9.25
CA TRP A 73 13.37 -4.52 -8.44
C TRP A 73 14.65 -4.54 -7.60
N SER A 74 14.53 -4.94 -6.35
CA SER A 74 15.71 -5.17 -5.50
C SER A 74 16.43 -6.44 -5.92
N GLY A 75 17.64 -6.32 -6.45
CA GLY A 75 18.47 -7.46 -6.88
C GLY A 75 18.70 -8.49 -5.77
N GLY A 76 18.72 -8.07 -4.50
CA GLY A 76 18.86 -8.92 -3.32
C GLY A 76 17.53 -9.43 -2.72
N GLY A 77 16.36 -9.11 -3.30
CA GLY A 77 15.07 -9.52 -2.75
C GLY A 77 14.70 -8.85 -1.42
N ALA A 78 15.23 -7.64 -1.16
CA ALA A 78 14.96 -6.85 0.05
C ALA A 78 13.60 -6.13 -0.08
N TYR A 79 12.54 -6.82 0.34
CA TYR A 79 11.14 -6.37 0.23
C TYR A 79 10.38 -6.38 1.57
N SER A 80 11.09 -6.31 2.68
CA SER A 80 10.45 -6.18 3.99
C SER A 80 9.92 -4.76 4.21
N ILE A 81 9.01 -4.60 5.16
CA ILE A 81 8.50 -3.28 5.57
C ILE A 81 9.67 -2.35 5.96
N VAL A 82 10.66 -2.88 6.69
CA VAL A 82 11.84 -2.11 7.13
C VAL A 82 12.71 -1.66 5.96
N ASP A 83 12.67 -2.36 4.83
CA ASP A 83 13.34 -1.90 3.61
C ASP A 83 12.59 -0.76 2.90
N MET A 84 11.25 -0.74 2.99
CA MET A 84 10.39 0.25 2.31
C MET A 84 10.30 1.58 3.06
N VAL A 85 10.47 1.59 4.38
CA VAL A 85 10.41 2.82 5.19
C VAL A 85 11.50 3.84 4.77
N PRO A 86 12.78 3.46 4.57
CA PRO A 86 13.78 4.38 4.02
C PRO A 86 13.46 4.92 2.62
N ASP A 87 12.71 4.17 1.80
CA ASP A 87 12.29 4.65 0.48
C ASP A 87 11.28 5.80 0.61
N LEU A 88 10.31 5.65 1.52
CA LEU A 88 9.39 6.74 1.82
C LEU A 88 10.13 7.96 2.38
N ALA A 89 11.10 7.75 3.28
CA ALA A 89 11.92 8.84 3.79
C ALA A 89 12.71 9.56 2.69
N ALA A 90 13.28 8.81 1.73
CA ALA A 90 13.99 9.37 0.58
C ALA A 90 13.07 10.17 -0.36
N LEU A 91 11.84 9.67 -0.60
CA LEU A 91 10.83 10.42 -1.36
C LEU A 91 10.48 11.74 -0.68
N LEU A 92 10.29 11.73 0.64
CA LEU A 92 9.96 12.96 1.36
C LEU A 92 11.12 13.96 1.37
N ALA A 93 12.36 13.49 1.42
CA ALA A 93 13.53 14.36 1.26
C ALA A 93 13.56 15.00 -0.15
N GLU A 94 13.21 14.25 -1.21
CA GLU A 94 13.07 14.79 -2.58
C GLU A 94 11.99 15.87 -2.65
N LEU A 95 10.91 15.75 -1.88
CA LEU A 95 9.82 16.71 -1.79
C LEU A 95 10.12 17.89 -0.83
N GLY A 96 11.33 17.99 -0.26
CA GLY A 96 11.73 19.05 0.67
C GLY A 96 11.31 18.83 2.12
N ASP A 97 11.14 17.57 2.53
CA ASP A 97 10.82 17.16 3.91
C ASP A 97 9.54 17.79 4.50
N PRO A 98 8.42 17.83 3.79
CA PRO A 98 7.18 18.43 4.29
C PRO A 98 6.60 17.63 5.46
N VAL A 99 5.71 18.27 6.25
CA VAL A 99 4.73 17.54 7.06
C VAL A 99 3.63 17.04 6.14
N ILE A 100 3.29 15.76 6.24
CA ILE A 100 2.42 15.09 5.28
C ILE A 100 1.13 14.57 5.90
N HIS A 101 0.14 14.34 5.05
CA HIS A 101 -0.97 13.42 5.29
C HIS A 101 -0.64 12.10 4.61
N LEU A 102 -0.87 10.98 5.28
CA LEU A 102 -0.42 9.68 4.82
C LEU A 102 -1.58 8.68 4.80
N VAL A 103 -1.82 8.08 3.64
CA VAL A 103 -2.82 7.03 3.44
C VAL A 103 -2.11 5.78 2.95
N GLY A 104 -2.39 4.63 3.54
CA GLY A 104 -1.78 3.39 3.10
C GLY A 104 -2.74 2.21 3.14
N HIS A 105 -2.76 1.44 2.05
CA HIS A 105 -3.53 0.20 1.94
C HIS A 105 -2.63 -1.01 2.21
N SER A 106 -3.10 -1.95 3.03
CA SER A 106 -2.47 -3.27 3.22
C SER A 106 -0.96 -3.17 3.49
N LEU A 107 -0.10 -3.58 2.55
CA LEU A 107 1.36 -3.41 2.62
C LEU A 107 1.75 -1.95 2.83
N GLY A 108 1.20 -1.03 2.03
CA GLY A 108 1.42 0.42 2.17
C GLY A 108 0.95 0.95 3.52
N GLY A 109 -0.11 0.40 4.09
CA GLY A 109 -0.57 0.72 5.44
C GLY A 109 0.44 0.33 6.53
N ASN A 110 1.07 -0.84 6.39
CA ASN A 110 2.16 -1.25 7.28
C ASN A 110 3.38 -0.32 7.15
N VAL A 111 3.77 0.06 5.93
CA VAL A 111 4.86 1.04 5.71
C VAL A 111 4.51 2.37 6.36
N ALA A 112 3.27 2.85 6.17
CA ALA A 112 2.78 4.10 6.75
C ALA A 112 2.82 4.10 8.29
N ILE A 113 2.41 3.01 8.94
CA ILE A 113 2.50 2.84 10.40
C ILE A 113 3.94 2.93 10.87
N HIS A 114 4.85 2.17 10.25
CA HIS A 114 6.26 2.17 10.65
C HIS A 114 6.88 3.55 10.47
N TYR A 115 6.64 4.21 9.32
CA TYR A 115 7.14 5.56 9.10
C TYR A 115 6.60 6.55 10.15
N THR A 116 5.29 6.53 10.40
CA THR A 116 4.66 7.45 11.36
C THR A 116 5.14 7.22 12.78
N ALA A 117 5.33 5.95 13.18
CA ALA A 117 5.85 5.62 14.50
C ALA A 117 7.30 6.10 14.71
N LEU A 118 8.14 6.02 13.66
CA LEU A 118 9.53 6.47 13.70
C LEU A 118 9.66 8.01 13.61
N PHE A 119 8.75 8.67 12.90
CA PHE A 119 8.79 10.12 12.64
C PHE A 119 7.42 10.79 12.92
N PRO A 120 6.89 10.69 14.16
CA PRO A 120 5.52 11.13 14.46
C PRO A 120 5.28 12.61 14.18
N GLN A 121 6.31 13.46 14.27
CA GLN A 121 6.24 14.89 13.98
C GLN A 121 6.14 15.22 12.48
N ARG A 122 6.35 14.22 11.59
CA ARG A 122 6.31 14.39 10.14
C ARG A 122 4.95 14.05 9.53
N VAL A 123 4.04 13.46 10.31
CA VAL A 123 2.72 13.03 9.82
C VAL A 123 1.62 13.75 10.58
N ALA A 124 0.86 14.58 9.86
CA ALA A 124 -0.26 15.33 10.43
C ALA A 124 -1.49 14.44 10.68
N ARG A 125 -1.78 13.52 9.77
CA ARG A 125 -2.88 12.54 9.86
C ARG A 125 -2.49 11.25 9.16
N LEU A 126 -2.90 10.11 9.72
CA LEU A 126 -2.64 8.79 9.17
C LEU A 126 -3.96 8.05 8.89
N CYS A 127 -4.21 7.66 7.64
CA CYS A 127 -5.29 6.75 7.30
C CYS A 127 -4.71 5.38 6.90
N VAL A 128 -5.16 4.31 7.56
CA VAL A 128 -4.72 2.95 7.31
C VAL A 128 -5.91 2.10 6.85
N ILE A 129 -5.80 1.57 5.65
CA ILE A 129 -6.80 0.71 5.04
C ILE A 129 -6.31 -0.73 5.18
N GLU A 130 -6.86 -1.47 6.14
CA GLU A 130 -6.54 -2.88 6.41
C GLU A 130 -5.03 -3.18 6.50
N GLY A 131 -4.26 -2.26 7.06
CA GLY A 131 -2.80 -2.27 7.08
C GLY A 131 -2.16 -2.53 8.45
N LEU A 132 -2.90 -3.06 9.45
CA LEU A 132 -2.33 -3.35 10.78
C LEU A 132 -1.54 -4.67 10.85
N GLY A 133 -1.33 -5.34 9.72
CA GLY A 133 -0.66 -6.64 9.68
C GLY A 133 -1.54 -7.79 10.19
N PHE A 134 -0.89 -8.84 10.70
CA PHE A 134 -1.59 -10.02 11.20
C PHE A 134 -2.45 -9.73 12.42
N SER A 135 -3.62 -10.39 12.49
CA SER A 135 -4.43 -10.39 13.71
C SER A 135 -3.63 -10.99 14.89
N PRO A 136 -4.01 -10.65 16.14
CA PRO A 136 -3.36 -11.24 17.31
C PRO A 136 -3.36 -12.77 17.29
N GLU A 137 -4.45 -13.39 16.83
CA GLU A 137 -4.57 -14.83 16.71
C GLU A 137 -3.63 -15.42 15.64
N ALA A 138 -3.58 -14.81 14.45
CA ALA A 138 -2.69 -15.24 13.36
C ALA A 138 -1.21 -15.08 13.77
N ARG A 139 -0.89 -14.01 14.50
CA ARG A 139 0.42 -13.77 15.07
C ARG A 139 0.78 -14.83 16.11
N ALA A 140 -0.11 -15.10 17.07
CA ALA A 140 0.11 -16.14 18.07
C ALA A 140 0.34 -17.52 17.43
N ARG A 141 -0.35 -17.86 16.35
CA ARG A 141 -0.10 -19.10 15.58
C ARG A 141 1.29 -19.11 14.96
N ARG A 142 1.75 -17.99 14.40
CA ARG A 142 3.09 -17.86 13.83
C ARG A 142 4.16 -18.00 14.92
N ASP A 143 3.98 -17.32 16.03
CA ASP A 143 4.97 -17.24 17.12
C ASP A 143 5.10 -18.55 17.94
N ARG A 144 4.15 -19.50 17.77
CA ARG A 144 4.30 -20.88 18.27
C ARG A 144 5.42 -21.66 17.57
N ARG A 145 5.81 -21.22 16.37
CA ARG A 145 6.93 -21.83 15.64
C ARG A 145 8.25 -21.28 16.15
N SER A 146 9.24 -22.15 16.26
CA SER A 146 10.59 -21.71 16.60
C SER A 146 11.15 -20.77 15.50
N ARG A 147 12.09 -19.90 15.87
CA ARG A 147 12.79 -19.03 14.90
C ARG A 147 13.44 -19.84 13.77
N LEU A 148 13.96 -21.02 14.11
CA LEU A 148 14.58 -21.91 13.12
C LEU A 148 13.57 -22.43 12.09
N GLU A 149 12.36 -22.78 12.52
CA GLU A 149 11.27 -23.18 11.62
C GLU A 149 10.80 -22.02 10.74
N GLN A 150 10.68 -20.82 11.30
CA GLN A 150 10.32 -19.62 10.52
C GLN A 150 11.38 -19.31 9.46
N LEU A 151 12.67 -19.38 9.79
CA LEU A 151 13.77 -19.21 8.83
C LEU A 151 13.77 -20.29 7.75
N ARG A 152 13.56 -21.57 8.12
CA ARG A 152 13.46 -22.65 7.14
C ARG A 152 12.33 -22.42 6.15
N GLN A 153 11.14 -22.06 6.64
CA GLN A 153 9.99 -21.77 5.78
C GLN A 153 10.24 -20.59 4.83
N TRP A 154 10.92 -19.55 5.33
CA TRP A 154 11.32 -18.43 4.48
C TRP A 154 12.28 -18.87 3.37
N VAL A 155 13.33 -19.64 3.70
CA VAL A 155 14.29 -20.15 2.69
C VAL A 155 13.59 -21.03 1.65
N GLU A 156 12.69 -21.92 2.07
CA GLU A 156 11.90 -22.76 1.19
C GLU A 156 11.01 -21.92 0.28
N LYS A 157 10.33 -20.91 0.84
CA LYS A 157 9.48 -19.98 0.09
C LYS A 157 10.26 -19.13 -0.90
N ALA A 158 11.40 -18.58 -0.49
CA ALA A 158 12.28 -17.80 -1.37
C ALA A 158 12.74 -18.66 -2.56
N ARG A 159 13.18 -19.90 -2.31
CA ARG A 159 13.56 -20.84 -3.35
C ARG A 159 12.39 -21.19 -4.29
N GLU A 160 11.19 -21.43 -3.74
CA GLU A 160 9.99 -21.69 -4.55
C GLU A 160 9.71 -20.52 -5.51
N VAL A 161 9.79 -19.28 -5.00
CA VAL A 161 9.55 -18.09 -5.79
C VAL A 161 10.60 -17.91 -6.88
N ASP A 162 11.88 -18.11 -6.59
CA ASP A 162 12.97 -18.00 -7.58
C ASP A 162 12.88 -19.04 -8.68
N LEU A 163 12.39 -20.24 -8.37
CA LEU A 163 12.20 -21.32 -9.35
C LEU A 163 10.91 -21.16 -10.16
N ARG A 164 9.95 -20.37 -9.67
CA ARG A 164 8.65 -20.20 -10.31
C ARG A 164 8.72 -19.15 -11.41
N ARG A 165 8.41 -19.55 -12.64
CA ARG A 165 8.25 -18.59 -13.73
C ARG A 165 6.99 -17.74 -13.50
N PRO A 166 7.06 -16.40 -13.59
CA PRO A 166 5.89 -15.55 -13.55
C PRO A 166 4.89 -15.97 -14.65
N ARG A 167 3.61 -15.92 -14.30
CA ARG A 167 2.53 -16.20 -15.26
C ARG A 167 2.52 -15.13 -16.36
N GLY A 168 2.48 -15.56 -17.60
CA GLY A 168 2.19 -14.73 -18.76
C GLY A 168 0.74 -14.91 -19.21
N TYR A 169 0.18 -13.86 -19.78
CA TYR A 169 -1.18 -13.81 -20.35
C TYR A 169 -1.09 -13.44 -21.82
N ALA A 170 -1.95 -14.03 -22.64
CA ALA A 170 -1.97 -13.75 -24.09
C ALA A 170 -2.51 -12.34 -24.39
N SER A 171 -3.34 -11.79 -23.50
CA SER A 171 -3.93 -10.46 -23.65
C SER A 171 -4.20 -9.80 -22.29
N ILE A 172 -4.39 -8.48 -22.29
CA ILE A 172 -4.89 -7.72 -21.12
C ILE A 172 -6.27 -8.26 -20.71
N ALA A 173 -7.15 -8.57 -21.66
CA ALA A 173 -8.48 -9.09 -21.37
C ALA A 173 -8.45 -10.41 -20.56
N GLU A 174 -7.50 -11.31 -20.86
CA GLU A 174 -7.29 -12.53 -20.06
C GLU A 174 -6.86 -12.20 -18.62
N ALA A 175 -5.96 -11.23 -18.46
CA ALA A 175 -5.52 -10.79 -17.14
C ALA A 175 -6.66 -10.13 -16.34
N VAL A 176 -7.47 -9.29 -16.97
CA VAL A 176 -8.67 -8.66 -16.38
C VAL A 176 -9.66 -9.71 -15.90
N ALA A 177 -9.97 -10.71 -16.75
CA ALA A 177 -10.87 -11.80 -16.38
C ALA A 177 -10.34 -12.53 -15.13
N ARG A 178 -9.03 -12.83 -15.10
CA ARG A 178 -8.40 -13.50 -13.96
C ARG A 178 -8.36 -12.64 -12.69
N LEU A 179 -8.13 -11.34 -12.82
CA LEU A 179 -8.16 -10.41 -11.68
C LEU A 179 -9.56 -10.38 -11.05
N ARG A 180 -10.62 -10.30 -11.86
CA ARG A 180 -12.00 -10.29 -11.40
C ARG A 180 -12.51 -11.63 -10.86
N GLU A 181 -11.92 -12.75 -11.27
CA GLU A 181 -12.15 -14.04 -10.60
C GLU A 181 -11.66 -14.04 -9.15
N HIS A 182 -10.56 -13.33 -8.87
CA HIS A 182 -10.01 -13.21 -7.50
C HIS A 182 -10.71 -12.14 -6.68
N ASP A 183 -11.16 -11.07 -7.31
CA ASP A 183 -11.91 -9.98 -6.68
C ASP A 183 -13.15 -9.64 -7.50
N PRO A 184 -14.28 -10.36 -7.26
CA PRO A 184 -15.52 -10.16 -8.01
C PRO A 184 -16.19 -8.80 -7.75
N LEU A 185 -15.81 -8.10 -6.69
CA LEU A 185 -16.33 -6.77 -6.36
C LEU A 185 -15.66 -5.65 -7.15
N LEU A 186 -14.53 -5.95 -7.81
CA LEU A 186 -13.82 -4.97 -8.62
C LEU A 186 -14.58 -4.67 -9.91
N SER A 187 -14.80 -3.38 -10.22
CA SER A 187 -15.48 -2.98 -11.46
C SER A 187 -14.66 -3.40 -12.70
N PRO A 188 -15.30 -3.70 -13.84
CA PRO A 188 -14.60 -4.03 -15.08
C PRO A 188 -13.62 -2.91 -15.52
N GLU A 189 -14.03 -1.66 -15.38
CA GLU A 189 -13.28 -0.47 -15.77
C GLU A 189 -12.00 -0.35 -14.94
N LEU A 190 -12.11 -0.48 -13.61
CA LEU A 190 -10.95 -0.42 -12.72
C LEU A 190 -10.05 -1.63 -12.93
N ALA A 191 -10.59 -2.83 -13.12
CA ALA A 191 -9.80 -4.01 -13.42
C ALA A 191 -9.00 -3.86 -14.73
N SER A 192 -9.59 -3.23 -15.77
CA SER A 192 -8.88 -2.92 -17.02
C SER A 192 -7.73 -1.95 -16.77
N GLN A 193 -8.01 -0.83 -16.08
CA GLN A 193 -7.01 0.18 -15.74
C GLN A 193 -5.84 -0.41 -14.92
N VAL A 194 -6.15 -1.24 -13.92
CA VAL A 194 -5.13 -1.92 -13.10
C VAL A 194 -4.24 -2.83 -13.96
N CYS A 195 -4.82 -3.60 -14.88
CA CYS A 195 -4.05 -4.46 -15.77
C CYS A 195 -3.23 -3.66 -16.80
N GLU A 196 -3.82 -2.64 -17.43
CA GLU A 196 -3.15 -1.81 -18.44
C GLU A 196 -1.89 -1.12 -17.91
N HIS A 197 -1.96 -0.60 -16.69
CA HIS A 197 -0.81 0.07 -16.06
C HIS A 197 0.12 -0.86 -15.29
N GLY A 198 -0.42 -1.94 -14.73
CA GLY A 198 0.33 -2.89 -13.89
C GLY A 198 1.09 -3.96 -14.66
N MET A 199 0.92 -4.06 -15.98
CA MET A 199 1.53 -5.11 -16.79
C MET A 199 2.49 -4.57 -17.84
N ARG A 200 3.37 -5.45 -18.31
CA ARG A 200 4.31 -5.22 -19.43
C ARG A 200 4.41 -6.47 -20.30
N ILE A 201 4.79 -6.30 -21.55
CA ILE A 201 5.12 -7.42 -22.45
C ILE A 201 6.51 -7.95 -22.07
N ASN A 202 6.61 -9.26 -21.85
CA ASN A 202 7.87 -9.95 -21.56
C ASN A 202 8.57 -10.41 -22.87
N GLU A 203 9.76 -11.00 -22.74
CA GLU A 203 10.58 -11.48 -23.87
C GLU A 203 9.87 -12.55 -24.75
N ARG A 204 8.82 -13.19 -24.25
CA ARG A 204 8.03 -14.17 -24.99
C ARG A 204 6.79 -13.57 -25.66
N GLY A 205 6.64 -12.24 -25.67
CA GLY A 205 5.47 -11.54 -26.21
C GLY A 205 4.20 -11.69 -25.38
N LEU A 206 4.30 -12.10 -24.11
CA LEU A 206 3.16 -12.27 -23.21
C LEU A 206 3.09 -11.11 -22.23
N TRP A 207 1.88 -10.72 -21.85
CA TRP A 207 1.64 -9.76 -20.78
C TRP A 207 1.99 -10.36 -19.42
N GLN A 208 2.72 -9.62 -18.60
CA GLN A 208 3.19 -10.04 -17.29
C GLN A 208 3.12 -8.88 -16.32
N TRP A 209 2.75 -9.14 -15.07
CA TRP A 209 2.76 -8.15 -14.01
C TRP A 209 4.15 -7.53 -13.82
N LYS A 210 4.19 -6.22 -13.56
CA LYS A 210 5.43 -5.47 -13.34
C LYS A 210 6.09 -5.76 -11.99
N TYR A 211 5.33 -6.24 -10.98
CA TYR A 211 5.91 -6.53 -9.68
C TYR A 211 6.92 -7.69 -9.71
N ASP A 212 7.94 -7.63 -8.86
CA ASP A 212 8.89 -8.72 -8.65
C ASP A 212 8.18 -9.85 -7.87
N PRO A 213 8.16 -11.09 -8.39
CA PRO A 213 7.59 -12.23 -7.66
C PRO A 213 8.14 -12.42 -6.23
N ARG A 214 9.39 -11.98 -5.98
CA ARG A 214 10.06 -12.08 -4.68
C ARG A 214 9.42 -11.22 -3.58
N VAL A 215 8.57 -10.24 -3.92
CA VAL A 215 7.77 -9.51 -2.93
C VAL A 215 6.81 -10.40 -2.12
N ARG A 216 6.55 -11.62 -2.62
CA ARG A 216 5.73 -12.65 -1.95
C ARG A 216 6.51 -13.47 -0.91
N ALA A 217 7.83 -13.31 -0.85
CA ALA A 217 8.71 -14.01 0.06
C ALA A 217 9.26 -13.03 1.09
N SER A 218 8.44 -12.68 2.07
CA SER A 218 8.84 -11.78 3.17
C SER A 218 10.13 -12.25 3.82
N GLY A 219 11.09 -11.32 3.97
CA GLY A 219 12.43 -11.64 4.44
C GLY A 219 12.52 -11.83 5.96
N PRO A 220 13.66 -12.32 6.46
CA PRO A 220 13.91 -12.54 7.88
C PRO A 220 13.90 -11.25 8.73
N SER A 221 13.94 -10.08 8.13
CA SER A 221 13.85 -8.78 8.81
C SER A 221 12.52 -8.58 9.56
N GLU A 222 11.43 -9.25 9.15
CA GLU A 222 10.19 -9.27 9.94
C GLU A 222 10.37 -9.93 11.31
N VAL A 223 11.39 -10.75 11.45
CA VAL A 223 11.77 -11.39 12.72
C VAL A 223 12.37 -10.39 13.72
N ALA A 224 12.95 -9.30 13.22
CA ALA A 224 13.55 -8.22 14.00
C ALA A 224 12.67 -6.95 14.11
N SER A 225 11.46 -6.98 13.55
CA SER A 225 10.55 -5.84 13.63
C SER A 225 10.11 -5.57 15.07
N PRO A 226 9.89 -4.31 15.44
CA PRO A 226 9.31 -3.97 16.75
C PRO A 226 7.98 -4.68 16.97
N GLU A 227 7.57 -4.80 18.24
CA GLU A 227 6.22 -5.23 18.55
C GLU A 227 5.20 -4.26 17.94
N PRO A 228 4.19 -4.73 17.20
CA PRO A 228 3.23 -3.84 16.56
C PRO A 228 2.56 -2.84 17.53
N SER A 229 2.28 -3.28 18.75
CA SER A 229 1.72 -2.43 19.80
C SER A 229 2.63 -1.26 20.19
N ASP A 230 3.96 -1.42 20.08
CA ASP A 230 4.90 -0.34 20.37
C ASP A 230 4.91 0.69 19.24
N LEU A 231 4.79 0.23 17.98
CA LEU A 231 4.61 1.13 16.84
C LEU A 231 3.33 1.93 16.98
N TRP A 232 2.19 1.28 17.30
CA TRP A 232 0.90 1.96 17.41
C TRP A 232 0.88 3.00 18.56
N ARG A 233 1.51 2.70 19.69
CA ARG A 233 1.67 3.65 20.81
C ARG A 233 2.55 4.85 20.48
N ALA A 234 3.52 4.69 19.58
CA ALA A 234 4.42 5.77 19.17
C ALA A 234 3.74 6.78 18.22
N ILE A 235 2.59 6.44 17.64
CA ILE A 235 1.84 7.31 16.73
C ILE A 235 1.06 8.33 17.55
N THR A 236 1.37 9.62 17.37
CA THR A 236 0.76 10.74 18.12
C THR A 236 -0.26 11.55 17.33
N CYS A 237 -0.26 11.43 15.99
CA CYS A 237 -1.25 12.10 15.15
C CYS A 237 -2.60 11.37 15.17
N PRO A 238 -3.70 12.02 14.74
CA PRO A 238 -4.98 11.36 14.52
C PRO A 238 -4.85 10.20 13.51
N VAL A 239 -5.52 9.08 13.80
CA VAL A 239 -5.50 7.88 12.96
C VAL A 239 -6.92 7.49 12.56
N LEU A 240 -7.12 7.24 11.26
CA LEU A 240 -8.32 6.62 10.72
C LEU A 240 -7.99 5.17 10.28
N LEU A 241 -8.68 4.19 10.86
CA LEU A 241 -8.60 2.80 10.46
C LEU A 241 -9.84 2.42 9.66
N MET A 242 -9.67 2.00 8.41
CA MET A 242 -10.79 1.64 7.53
C MET A 242 -10.74 0.16 7.17
N TYR A 243 -11.88 -0.51 7.33
CA TYR A 243 -12.04 -1.95 7.13
C TYR A 243 -13.28 -2.26 6.31
N GLY A 244 -13.23 -3.34 5.53
CA GLY A 244 -14.39 -3.88 4.81
C GLY A 244 -15.06 -4.99 5.61
N ALA A 245 -16.39 -4.96 5.72
CA ALA A 245 -17.16 -5.96 6.48
C ALA A 245 -17.06 -7.38 5.90
N ARG A 246 -16.72 -7.51 4.60
CA ARG A 246 -16.50 -8.80 3.92
C ARG A 246 -15.03 -9.17 3.78
N SER A 247 -14.12 -8.44 4.46
CA SER A 247 -12.71 -8.71 4.37
C SER A 247 -12.28 -9.93 5.19
N TRP A 248 -11.18 -10.53 4.78
CA TRP A 248 -10.46 -11.54 5.57
C TRP A 248 -9.66 -10.92 6.72
N ALA A 249 -9.39 -9.62 6.67
CA ALA A 249 -8.67 -8.90 7.72
C ALA A 249 -9.56 -8.75 8.96
N SER A 250 -9.02 -9.10 10.13
CA SER A 250 -9.76 -8.97 11.38
C SER A 250 -9.97 -7.50 11.75
N ASP A 251 -11.14 -7.20 12.28
CA ASP A 251 -11.52 -5.89 12.79
C ASP A 251 -10.72 -5.53 14.06
N PRO A 252 -9.94 -4.44 14.07
CA PRO A 252 -9.10 -4.06 15.19
C PRO A 252 -9.87 -3.65 16.44
N GLU A 253 -11.13 -3.28 16.32
CA GLU A 253 -12.01 -2.99 17.44
C GLU A 253 -12.41 -4.27 18.16
N GLN A 254 -12.68 -5.35 17.41
CA GLN A 254 -13.09 -6.63 17.97
C GLN A 254 -11.92 -7.44 18.53
N ASP A 255 -10.73 -7.32 17.94
CA ASP A 255 -9.55 -8.10 18.35
C ASP A 255 -8.61 -7.35 19.32
N GLY A 256 -9.01 -6.15 19.77
CA GLY A 256 -8.35 -5.40 20.82
C GLY A 256 -7.15 -4.55 20.37
N ARG A 257 -6.83 -4.47 19.07
CA ARG A 257 -5.69 -3.65 18.58
C ARG A 257 -5.91 -2.15 18.72
N MET A 258 -7.16 -1.69 18.74
CA MET A 258 -7.50 -0.27 18.91
C MET A 258 -6.96 0.37 20.18
N VAL A 259 -6.88 -0.36 21.28
CA VAL A 259 -6.47 0.16 22.61
C VAL A 259 -5.03 0.66 22.66
N HIS A 260 -4.23 0.32 21.67
CA HIS A 260 -2.83 0.72 21.60
C HIS A 260 -2.61 2.08 20.94
N PHE A 261 -3.61 2.61 20.25
CA PHE A 261 -3.53 3.94 19.63
C PHE A 261 -3.96 5.03 20.61
N THR A 262 -3.28 6.17 20.60
CA THR A 262 -3.63 7.33 21.43
C THR A 262 -4.88 8.04 20.90
N SER A 263 -5.01 8.14 19.56
CA SER A 263 -6.11 8.84 18.90
C SER A 263 -6.45 8.13 17.59
N ALA A 264 -7.26 7.07 17.68
CA ALA A 264 -7.72 6.36 16.51
C ALA A 264 -9.24 6.20 16.51
N ARG A 265 -9.82 6.30 15.33
CA ARG A 265 -11.21 5.87 15.07
C ARG A 265 -11.24 4.80 14.00
N ARG A 266 -12.22 3.95 14.03
CA ARG A 266 -12.46 2.90 13.04
C ARG A 266 -13.71 3.21 12.24
N VAL A 267 -13.64 2.99 10.92
CA VAL A 267 -14.78 2.95 10.00
C VAL A 267 -14.86 1.56 9.38
N LEU A 268 -16.04 0.96 9.44
CA LEU A 268 -16.34 -0.30 8.75
C LEU A 268 -17.24 0.02 7.55
N ILE A 269 -16.79 -0.38 6.36
CA ILE A 269 -17.57 -0.19 5.13
C ILE A 269 -18.28 -1.51 4.80
N GLU A 270 -19.62 -1.45 4.79
CA GLU A 270 -20.44 -2.58 4.43
C GLU A 270 -20.27 -2.94 2.94
N ASP A 271 -20.54 -4.20 2.59
CA ASP A 271 -20.41 -4.71 1.22
C ASP A 271 -19.04 -4.52 0.55
N ALA A 272 -17.98 -4.36 1.34
CA ALA A 272 -16.61 -4.23 0.86
C ALA A 272 -15.69 -5.30 1.46
N GLY A 273 -14.77 -5.79 0.64
CA GLY A 273 -13.68 -6.68 1.05
C GLY A 273 -12.39 -5.90 1.30
N HIS A 274 -11.24 -6.57 1.19
CA HIS A 274 -9.91 -6.02 1.44
C HIS A 274 -9.59 -4.74 0.65
N ASN A 275 -10.09 -4.64 -0.58
CA ASN A 275 -9.92 -3.48 -1.46
C ASN A 275 -11.11 -2.50 -1.33
N LEU A 276 -11.52 -2.15 -0.12
CA LEU A 276 -12.71 -1.37 0.15
C LEU A 276 -12.76 0.00 -0.57
N HIS A 277 -11.61 0.63 -0.77
CA HIS A 277 -11.45 1.88 -1.53
C HIS A 277 -11.73 1.73 -3.04
N HIS A 278 -11.72 0.50 -3.54
CA HIS A 278 -12.12 0.13 -4.90
C HIS A 278 -13.56 -0.36 -4.98
N HIS A 279 -14.04 -1.05 -3.94
CA HIS A 279 -15.38 -1.62 -3.91
C HIS A 279 -16.46 -0.58 -3.63
N ARG A 280 -16.15 0.41 -2.77
CA ARG A 280 -17.06 1.49 -2.34
C ARG A 280 -16.36 2.85 -2.37
N PRO A 281 -15.91 3.30 -3.57
CA PRO A 281 -15.03 4.46 -3.68
C PRO A 281 -15.66 5.78 -3.18
N GLU A 282 -16.95 5.99 -3.38
CA GLU A 282 -17.64 7.21 -2.94
C GLU A 282 -17.77 7.28 -1.42
N GLU A 283 -18.18 6.18 -0.79
CA GLU A 283 -18.28 6.06 0.66
C GLU A 283 -16.91 6.18 1.33
N PHE A 284 -15.91 5.49 0.77
CA PHE A 284 -14.52 5.60 1.21
C PHE A 284 -14.02 7.05 1.14
N LEU A 285 -14.23 7.73 -0.01
CA LEU A 285 -13.78 9.11 -0.20
C LEU A 285 -14.45 10.07 0.79
N THR A 286 -15.74 9.90 1.06
CA THR A 286 -16.48 10.72 2.04
C THR A 286 -15.83 10.65 3.42
N HIS A 287 -15.54 9.46 3.91
CA HIS A 287 -14.87 9.28 5.20
C HIS A 287 -13.44 9.81 5.20
N LEU A 288 -12.70 9.59 4.11
CA LEU A 288 -11.32 10.06 3.98
C LEU A 288 -11.25 11.60 3.98
N GLN A 289 -12.10 12.26 3.19
CA GLN A 289 -12.12 13.74 3.11
C GLN A 289 -12.50 14.36 4.45
N ALA A 290 -13.54 13.87 5.11
CA ALA A 290 -13.92 14.34 6.45
C ALA A 290 -12.73 14.22 7.42
N PHE A 291 -12.03 13.10 7.40
CA PHE A 291 -10.85 12.90 8.24
C PHE A 291 -9.69 13.83 7.86
N LEU A 292 -9.36 13.97 6.58
CA LEU A 292 -8.24 14.81 6.14
C LEU A 292 -8.46 16.29 6.46
N HIS A 293 -9.70 16.79 6.38
CA HIS A 293 -10.04 18.18 6.73
C HIS A 293 -10.27 18.41 8.22
N GLY A 294 -10.30 17.37 9.05
CA GLY A 294 -10.54 17.49 10.48
C GLY A 294 -11.97 17.88 10.83
N SER A 295 -12.92 17.47 9.99
CA SER A 295 -14.36 17.75 10.16
C SER A 295 -15.09 16.64 10.92
N ASP A 296 -14.37 15.80 11.66
CA ASP A 296 -14.87 14.62 12.38
C ASP A 296 -15.24 14.90 13.81
#